data_ac3e36daadfc2a08bf05df3bd3f9bbda
#
_entry.id   ac3e36daadfc2a08bf05df3bd3f9bbda
#
_cell.length_a   1.000
_cell.length_b   1.000
_cell.length_c   1.000
_cell.angle_alpha   90.00
_cell.angle_beta   90.00
_cell.angle_gamma   90.00
#
_symmetry.space_group_name_H-M   'P 1'
#
loop_
_entity.id
_entity.type
_entity.pdbx_description
1 polymer ?
#
loop_
_entity_poly.entity_id
_entity_poly.type
_entity_poly.pdbx_seq_one_letter_code
_entity_poly.pdbx_strand_id
1 'polypeptide(L)'
;MRTFLSILFLSAFFMNSFSQKKDMISLWPGTVPGESKPKAGPVADTKTKDKVFRYAEVTDPALEVFIPEKSVSNGSAVIICPGGGYNILAYDLEGTEVAAWLNSLGYTAFVLQYRVPGKKEGALQDAQRAIRVVRNNAGKMGIDPDKIGIMGFSAGASLSARASTRFNERTYQAVDKADSLSCRPSFTMLIYPAYLDQGPENSLTPELTLSDKVPPVFIFETAVDPYCNSAFVMGKALRDAKLSVEVHILPQGAHGYGLRKGTRAGETWPLLAEQWLIETLNTGK
;
A
#
# COMPACT_ATOMS: atom_id res chain seq x y z
N MET A 1 54.99 19.34 43.55
CA MET A 1 54.54 18.47 42.45
C MET A 1 53.27 17.73 42.90
N ARG A 2 52.09 18.16 42.46
CA ARG A 2 50.82 17.47 42.76
C ARG A 2 50.33 16.88 41.47
N THR A 3 50.35 15.54 41.38
CA THR A 3 49.84 14.75 40.23
C THR A 3 48.32 14.65 40.35
N PHE A 4 47.60 15.25 39.39
CA PHE A 4 46.16 15.04 39.21
C PHE A 4 45.90 13.76 38.40
N LEU A 5 45.24 12.80 39.01
CA LEU A 5 44.78 11.58 38.38
C LEU A 5 43.38 11.82 37.81
N SER A 6 43.24 11.97 36.48
CA SER A 6 41.96 12.08 35.80
C SER A 6 41.38 10.69 35.58
N ILE A 7 40.30 10.37 36.27
CA ILE A 7 39.51 9.15 36.05
C ILE A 7 38.49 9.42 34.94
N LEU A 8 38.70 8.79 33.80
CA LEU A 8 37.78 8.80 32.68
C LEU A 8 36.65 7.80 32.93
N PHE A 9 35.42 8.29 33.22
CA PHE A 9 34.24 7.45 33.28
C PHE A 9 33.75 7.14 31.85
N LEU A 10 33.97 5.93 31.40
CA LEU A 10 33.44 5.40 30.16
C LEU A 10 32.01 4.87 30.42
N SER A 11 30.99 5.70 30.21
CA SER A 11 29.60 5.27 30.26
C SER A 11 29.26 4.46 29.00
N ALA A 12 29.22 3.16 29.13
CA ALA A 12 28.71 2.26 28.11
C ALA A 12 27.19 2.43 28.01
N PHE A 13 26.73 3.12 26.97
CA PHE A 13 25.31 3.11 26.56
C PHE A 13 24.96 1.73 26.02
N PHE A 14 24.34 0.88 26.81
CA PHE A 14 23.66 -0.31 26.34
C PHE A 14 22.43 0.13 25.55
N MET A 15 22.53 0.16 24.23
CA MET A 15 21.37 0.20 23.34
C MET A 15 20.63 -1.14 23.47
N ASN A 16 19.62 -1.20 24.34
CA ASN A 16 18.64 -2.27 24.32
C ASN A 16 17.85 -2.15 23.02
N SER A 17 18.21 -2.94 22.00
CA SER A 17 17.35 -3.17 20.84
C SER A 17 16.13 -3.97 21.30
N PHE A 18 15.12 -3.26 21.81
CA PHE A 18 13.79 -3.84 21.94
C PHE A 18 13.31 -4.11 20.51
N SER A 19 13.24 -5.36 20.13
CA SER A 19 12.44 -5.78 18.96
C SER A 19 11.00 -5.38 19.28
N GLN A 20 10.57 -4.24 18.74
CA GLN A 20 9.20 -3.77 18.89
C GLN A 20 8.30 -4.84 18.28
N LYS A 21 7.43 -5.44 19.09
CA LYS A 21 6.47 -6.44 18.62
C LYS A 21 5.62 -5.77 17.55
N LYS A 22 5.67 -6.29 16.34
CA LYS A 22 4.88 -5.78 15.22
C LYS A 22 3.40 -6.04 15.51
N ASP A 23 2.59 -5.01 15.47
CA ASP A 23 1.14 -5.16 15.59
C ASP A 23 0.60 -5.69 14.26
N MET A 24 0.08 -6.92 14.30
CA MET A 24 -0.43 -7.63 13.12
C MET A 24 -1.92 -7.91 13.25
N ILE A 25 -2.66 -7.70 12.18
CA ILE A 25 -4.07 -8.08 12.08
C ILE A 25 -4.20 -9.16 11.01
N SER A 26 -4.53 -10.39 11.42
CA SER A 26 -4.84 -11.48 10.47
C SER A 26 -6.13 -11.15 9.72
N LEU A 27 -6.14 -11.36 8.39
CA LEU A 27 -7.32 -11.09 7.57
C LEU A 27 -8.35 -12.21 7.66
N TRP A 28 -7.91 -13.45 7.78
CA TRP A 28 -8.76 -14.62 7.70
C TRP A 28 -8.76 -15.39 9.02
N PRO A 29 -9.85 -15.38 9.79
CA PRO A 29 -9.91 -16.06 11.09
C PRO A 29 -9.84 -17.60 10.97
N GLY A 30 -10.27 -18.15 9.83
CA GLY A 30 -10.23 -19.57 9.50
C GLY A 30 -9.32 -19.86 8.32
N THR A 31 -9.78 -20.71 7.41
CA THR A 31 -9.10 -21.00 6.16
C THR A 31 -9.05 -19.79 5.24
N VAL A 32 -7.97 -19.65 4.48
CA VAL A 32 -7.82 -18.58 3.49
C VAL A 32 -8.53 -19.01 2.21
N PRO A 33 -9.49 -18.25 1.68
CA PRO A 33 -10.27 -18.65 0.49
C PRO A 33 -9.38 -18.95 -0.71
N GLY A 34 -9.53 -20.13 -1.32
CA GLY A 34 -8.74 -20.55 -2.48
C GLY A 34 -7.26 -20.83 -2.22
N GLU A 35 -6.81 -20.85 -0.96
CA GLU A 35 -5.45 -21.25 -0.59
C GLU A 35 -5.41 -22.75 -0.30
N SER A 36 -4.50 -23.46 -0.98
CA SER A 36 -4.31 -24.91 -0.79
C SER A 36 -3.21 -25.24 0.21
N LYS A 37 -2.30 -24.30 0.46
CA LYS A 37 -1.23 -24.49 1.44
C LYS A 37 -1.69 -24.16 2.86
N PRO A 38 -1.11 -24.78 3.87
CA PRO A 38 -1.35 -24.40 5.27
C PRO A 38 -1.02 -22.93 5.52
N LYS A 39 -1.76 -22.30 6.42
CA LYS A 39 -1.43 -20.96 6.90
C LYS A 39 -0.05 -20.94 7.54
N ALA A 40 0.80 -20.06 7.06
CA ALA A 40 2.13 -19.84 7.60
C ALA A 40 2.50 -18.36 7.49
N GLY A 41 3.36 -17.89 8.39
CA GLY A 41 3.94 -16.55 8.28
C GLY A 41 4.68 -16.35 6.96
N PRO A 42 4.88 -15.08 6.54
CA PRO A 42 5.52 -14.79 5.28
C PRO A 42 6.98 -15.28 5.25
N VAL A 43 7.40 -15.82 4.12
CA VAL A 43 8.76 -16.31 3.92
C VAL A 43 9.62 -15.21 3.33
N ALA A 44 10.70 -14.83 4.01
CA ALA A 44 11.65 -13.84 3.51
C ALA A 44 12.38 -14.37 2.26
N ASP A 45 12.54 -13.50 1.25
CA ASP A 45 13.39 -13.79 0.11
C ASP A 45 14.87 -13.50 0.45
N THR A 46 15.68 -14.53 0.50
CA THR A 46 17.12 -14.42 0.78
C THR A 46 17.99 -14.50 -0.48
N LYS A 47 17.37 -14.55 -1.67
CA LYS A 47 18.09 -14.74 -2.94
C LYS A 47 18.60 -13.45 -3.55
N THR A 48 17.96 -12.33 -3.25
CA THR A 48 18.35 -11.01 -3.76
C THR A 48 19.44 -10.39 -2.90
N LYS A 49 20.43 -9.75 -3.57
CA LYS A 49 21.59 -9.11 -2.91
C LYS A 49 21.48 -7.58 -2.84
N ASP A 50 20.41 -7.03 -3.35
CA ASP A 50 20.15 -5.59 -3.24
C ASP A 50 19.66 -5.22 -1.81
N LYS A 51 19.49 -3.92 -1.57
CA LYS A 51 19.09 -3.41 -0.26
C LYS A 51 17.56 -3.37 -0.07
N VAL A 52 16.81 -4.26 -0.73
CA VAL A 52 15.36 -4.35 -0.61
C VAL A 52 14.97 -5.64 0.10
N PHE A 53 14.29 -5.51 1.22
CA PHE A 53 13.74 -6.66 1.94
C PHE A 53 12.44 -7.12 1.27
N ARG A 54 12.33 -8.42 1.01
CA ARG A 54 11.20 -9.03 0.30
C ARG A 54 10.61 -10.21 1.04
N TYR A 55 9.31 -10.41 0.88
CA TYR A 55 8.66 -11.68 1.16
C TYR A 55 8.42 -12.44 -0.15
N ALA A 56 8.87 -13.72 -0.21
CA ALA A 56 8.75 -14.59 -1.38
C ALA A 56 7.46 -15.42 -1.38
N GLU A 57 6.87 -15.66 -0.22
CA GLU A 57 5.64 -16.42 -0.09
C GLU A 57 4.79 -15.90 1.07
N VAL A 58 3.48 -15.76 0.82
CA VAL A 58 2.47 -15.43 1.81
C VAL A 58 1.29 -16.37 1.63
N THR A 59 0.98 -17.16 2.68
CA THR A 59 -0.18 -18.07 2.73
C THR A 59 -1.16 -17.72 3.84
N ASP A 60 -0.76 -16.85 4.78
CA ASP A 60 -1.60 -16.25 5.83
C ASP A 60 -1.58 -14.72 5.69
N PRO A 61 -2.44 -14.14 4.85
CA PRO A 61 -2.49 -12.70 4.64
C PRO A 61 -2.81 -11.93 5.91
N ALA A 62 -2.08 -10.82 6.10
CA ALA A 62 -2.21 -9.99 7.29
C ALA A 62 -1.92 -8.51 6.99
N LEU A 63 -2.28 -7.64 7.91
CA LEU A 63 -1.91 -6.22 7.92
C LEU A 63 -0.90 -5.97 9.02
N GLU A 64 0.27 -5.42 8.68
CA GLU A 64 1.16 -4.80 9.66
C GLU A 64 0.69 -3.37 9.92
N VAL A 65 0.47 -3.01 11.20
CA VAL A 65 -0.16 -1.77 11.61
C VAL A 65 0.89 -0.75 12.03
N PHE A 66 0.76 0.46 11.51
CA PHE A 66 1.59 1.62 11.85
C PHE A 66 0.69 2.76 12.30
N ILE A 67 0.76 3.12 13.57
CA ILE A 67 -0.07 4.17 14.17
C ILE A 67 0.76 5.44 14.31
N PRO A 68 0.29 6.60 13.83
CA PRO A 68 0.97 7.86 14.01
C PRO A 68 0.95 8.29 15.49
N GLU A 69 1.84 9.20 15.85
CA GLU A 69 1.74 9.85 17.17
C GLU A 69 0.37 10.53 17.30
N LYS A 70 -0.22 10.41 18.49
CA LYS A 70 -1.57 10.92 18.77
C LYS A 70 -1.72 12.42 18.48
N SER A 71 -0.65 13.18 18.66
CA SER A 71 -0.60 14.64 18.46
C SER A 71 -0.77 15.07 17.00
N VAL A 72 -0.40 14.19 16.06
CA VAL A 72 -0.47 14.46 14.61
C VAL A 72 -1.55 13.66 13.89
N SER A 73 -2.19 12.70 14.57
CA SER A 73 -3.21 11.83 13.97
C SER A 73 -4.36 12.63 13.35
N ASN A 74 -4.65 12.40 12.07
CA ASN A 74 -5.69 13.10 11.31
C ASN A 74 -6.98 12.27 11.15
N GLY A 75 -7.05 11.08 11.75
CA GLY A 75 -8.20 10.18 11.69
C GLY A 75 -8.38 9.45 10.36
N SER A 76 -7.45 9.58 9.43
CA SER A 76 -7.50 8.87 8.14
C SER A 76 -6.58 7.65 8.14
N ALA A 77 -6.84 6.71 7.24
CA ALA A 77 -6.05 5.50 7.09
C ALA A 77 -5.71 5.17 5.64
N VAL A 78 -4.57 4.51 5.43
CA VAL A 78 -4.13 4.05 4.11
C VAL A 78 -3.68 2.59 4.20
N ILE A 79 -4.24 1.74 3.34
CA ILE A 79 -3.78 0.38 3.13
C ILE A 79 -2.76 0.41 2.00
N ILE A 80 -1.55 -0.08 2.26
CA ILE A 80 -0.43 -0.07 1.34
C ILE A 80 -0.25 -1.47 0.75
N CYS A 81 -0.26 -1.58 -0.57
CA CYS A 81 -0.02 -2.79 -1.33
C CYS A 81 1.38 -2.72 -1.96
N PRO A 82 2.41 -3.38 -1.40
CA PRO A 82 3.74 -3.41 -2.01
C PRO A 82 3.72 -4.06 -3.39
N GLY A 83 4.63 -3.69 -4.28
CA GLY A 83 4.80 -4.34 -5.57
C GLY A 83 5.65 -5.60 -5.47
N GLY A 84 6.06 -6.08 -6.65
CA GLY A 84 6.86 -7.30 -6.78
C GLY A 84 6.29 -8.29 -7.80
N GLY A 85 5.58 -7.80 -8.81
CA GLY A 85 5.10 -8.59 -9.96
C GLY A 85 4.08 -9.68 -9.60
N TYR A 86 3.41 -9.60 -8.45
CA TYR A 86 2.61 -10.68 -7.84
C TYR A 86 3.41 -11.96 -7.51
N ASN A 87 4.74 -11.89 -7.54
CA ASN A 87 5.62 -13.02 -7.22
C ASN A 87 6.27 -12.88 -5.84
N ILE A 88 6.54 -11.65 -5.42
CA ILE A 88 7.10 -11.29 -4.11
C ILE A 88 6.42 -10.02 -3.61
N LEU A 89 6.74 -9.60 -2.39
CA LEU A 89 6.41 -8.28 -1.86
C LEU A 89 7.70 -7.51 -1.58
N ALA A 90 7.93 -6.36 -2.23
CA ALA A 90 9.03 -5.43 -1.94
C ALA A 90 8.74 -4.68 -0.63
N TYR A 91 8.88 -5.37 0.49
CA TYR A 91 8.16 -5.09 1.72
C TYR A 91 8.64 -3.85 2.49
N ASP A 92 9.95 -3.58 2.49
CA ASP A 92 10.48 -2.36 3.09
C ASP A 92 10.30 -1.15 2.16
N LEU A 93 10.80 -1.23 0.94
CA LEU A 93 10.84 -0.16 -0.05
C LEU A 93 9.45 0.42 -0.37
N GLU A 94 8.46 -0.46 -0.55
CA GLU A 94 7.11 -0.13 -1.02
C GLU A 94 6.03 -0.41 0.05
N GLY A 95 6.47 -0.70 1.27
CA GLY A 95 5.60 -0.99 2.40
C GLY A 95 5.98 -0.19 3.64
N THR A 96 6.97 -0.68 4.44
CA THR A 96 7.23 -0.09 5.76
C THR A 96 7.86 1.31 5.69
N GLU A 97 8.67 1.62 4.69
CA GLU A 97 9.20 2.98 4.48
C GLU A 97 8.05 3.96 4.14
N VAL A 98 7.09 3.51 3.32
CA VAL A 98 5.89 4.28 2.97
C VAL A 98 4.97 4.47 4.17
N ALA A 99 4.80 3.44 5.00
CA ALA A 99 4.02 3.52 6.23
C ALA A 99 4.60 4.56 7.20
N ALA A 100 5.92 4.61 7.34
CA ALA A 100 6.60 5.61 8.16
C ALA A 100 6.38 7.04 7.63
N TRP A 101 6.42 7.24 6.31
CA TRP A 101 6.10 8.52 5.69
C TRP A 101 4.65 8.93 5.95
N LEU A 102 3.68 8.04 5.75
CA LEU A 102 2.27 8.32 6.02
C LEU A 102 2.02 8.63 7.50
N ASN A 103 2.69 7.93 8.42
CA ASN A 103 2.61 8.25 9.85
C ASN A 103 3.12 9.65 10.16
N SER A 104 4.19 10.12 9.49
CA SER A 104 4.68 11.48 9.67
C SER A 104 3.68 12.55 9.24
N LEU A 105 2.76 12.19 8.35
CA LEU A 105 1.63 13.01 7.89
C LEU A 105 0.33 12.82 8.72
N GLY A 106 0.38 11.97 9.74
CA GLY A 106 -0.75 11.72 10.64
C GLY A 106 -1.72 10.64 10.21
N TYR A 107 -1.43 9.89 9.15
CA TYR A 107 -2.26 8.77 8.70
C TYR A 107 -1.91 7.49 9.45
N THR A 108 -2.92 6.71 9.85
CA THR A 108 -2.69 5.32 10.24
C THR A 108 -2.43 4.49 8.97
N ALA A 109 -1.30 3.80 8.92
CA ALA A 109 -0.91 3.01 7.76
C ALA A 109 -0.98 1.51 8.05
N PHE A 110 -1.38 0.75 7.03
CA PHE A 110 -1.50 -0.71 7.10
C PHE A 110 -0.76 -1.30 5.90
N VAL A 111 0.35 -2.00 6.14
CA VAL A 111 1.07 -2.71 5.07
C VAL A 111 0.45 -4.07 4.86
N LEU A 112 -0.14 -4.28 3.69
CA LEU A 112 -0.82 -5.52 3.34
C LEU A 112 0.18 -6.58 2.87
N GLN A 113 0.27 -7.66 3.63
CA GLN A 113 0.91 -8.90 3.22
C GLN A 113 -0.10 -9.73 2.44
N TYR A 114 -0.34 -9.39 1.17
CA TYR A 114 -1.24 -10.14 0.32
C TYR A 114 -0.59 -11.40 -0.25
N ARG A 115 -1.39 -12.35 -0.67
CA ARG A 115 -0.94 -13.66 -1.16
C ARG A 115 -0.05 -13.55 -2.39
N VAL A 116 1.12 -14.14 -2.32
CA VAL A 116 2.09 -14.37 -3.39
C VAL A 116 2.69 -15.78 -3.23
N PRO A 117 3.30 -16.39 -4.27
CA PRO A 117 3.42 -15.93 -5.65
C PRO A 117 2.22 -16.33 -6.52
N GLY A 118 1.99 -15.55 -7.61
CA GLY A 118 1.10 -15.94 -8.70
C GLY A 118 -0.40 -15.96 -8.37
N LYS A 119 -0.84 -15.37 -7.26
CA LYS A 119 -2.22 -15.48 -6.74
C LYS A 119 -3.02 -14.19 -6.92
N LYS A 120 -3.15 -13.68 -8.16
CA LYS A 120 -3.81 -12.39 -8.43
C LYS A 120 -5.23 -12.28 -7.86
N GLU A 121 -6.07 -13.31 -8.04
CA GLU A 121 -7.44 -13.31 -7.48
C GLU A 121 -7.43 -13.39 -5.95
N GLY A 122 -6.54 -14.22 -5.39
CA GLY A 122 -6.34 -14.26 -3.95
C GLY A 122 -5.89 -12.92 -3.37
N ALA A 123 -4.97 -12.22 -4.03
CA ALA A 123 -4.53 -10.89 -3.63
C ALA A 123 -5.70 -9.88 -3.66
N LEU A 124 -6.60 -9.94 -4.65
CA LEU A 124 -7.80 -9.10 -4.68
C LEU A 124 -8.73 -9.39 -3.51
N GLN A 125 -8.96 -10.67 -3.18
CA GLN A 125 -9.74 -11.06 -2.00
C GLN A 125 -9.11 -10.49 -0.72
N ASP A 126 -7.79 -10.57 -0.60
CA ASP A 126 -7.06 -10.04 0.56
C ASP A 126 -7.19 -8.51 0.67
N ALA A 127 -7.07 -7.78 -0.44
CA ALA A 127 -7.23 -6.33 -0.46
C ALA A 127 -8.66 -5.89 -0.11
N GLN A 128 -9.69 -6.54 -0.68
CA GLN A 128 -11.09 -6.28 -0.34
C GLN A 128 -11.37 -6.58 1.13
N ARG A 129 -10.83 -7.70 1.64
CA ARG A 129 -10.96 -8.09 3.04
C ARG A 129 -10.23 -7.11 3.97
N ALA A 130 -9.03 -6.67 3.59
CA ALA A 130 -8.25 -5.68 4.34
C ALA A 130 -9.06 -4.40 4.59
N ILE A 131 -9.68 -3.84 3.54
CA ILE A 131 -10.52 -2.63 3.66
C ILE A 131 -11.69 -2.86 4.63
N ARG A 132 -12.37 -3.99 4.54
CA ARG A 132 -13.48 -4.34 5.44
C ARG A 132 -13.02 -4.50 6.90
N VAL A 133 -11.90 -5.17 7.12
CA VAL A 133 -11.34 -5.39 8.46
C VAL A 133 -10.91 -4.07 9.09
N VAL A 134 -10.22 -3.19 8.35
CA VAL A 134 -9.85 -1.86 8.83
C VAL A 134 -11.10 -1.06 9.15
N ARG A 135 -12.09 -1.02 8.25
CA ARG A 135 -13.36 -0.30 8.46
C ARG A 135 -14.15 -0.80 9.67
N ASN A 136 -14.18 -2.11 9.90
CA ASN A 136 -14.84 -2.69 11.07
C ASN A 136 -14.14 -2.33 12.40
N ASN A 137 -12.86 -2.07 12.37
CA ASN A 137 -12.08 -1.71 13.55
C ASN A 137 -11.80 -0.20 13.66
N ALA A 138 -12.27 0.61 12.72
CA ALA A 138 -11.93 2.02 12.58
C ALA A 138 -12.17 2.81 13.89
N GLY A 139 -13.35 2.69 14.50
CA GLY A 139 -13.69 3.41 15.72
C GLY A 139 -12.76 3.06 16.91
N LYS A 140 -12.28 1.79 17.01
CA LYS A 140 -11.34 1.39 18.07
C LYS A 140 -9.94 1.96 17.88
N MET A 141 -9.61 2.30 16.63
CA MET A 141 -8.30 2.80 16.23
C MET A 141 -8.28 4.33 16.04
N GLY A 142 -9.40 5.01 16.33
CA GLY A 142 -9.51 6.47 16.12
C GLY A 142 -9.52 6.86 14.64
N ILE A 143 -9.97 5.95 13.76
CA ILE A 143 -10.05 6.15 12.32
C ILE A 143 -11.50 6.46 11.94
N ASP A 144 -11.70 7.42 11.06
CA ASP A 144 -12.97 7.66 10.39
C ASP A 144 -13.19 6.57 9.32
N PRO A 145 -14.27 5.76 9.41
CA PRO A 145 -14.55 4.68 8.47
C PRO A 145 -14.75 5.14 7.02
N ASP A 146 -15.03 6.43 6.80
CA ASP A 146 -15.19 7.04 5.49
C ASP A 146 -13.88 7.66 4.95
N LYS A 147 -12.78 7.58 5.71
CA LYS A 147 -11.45 8.09 5.32
C LYS A 147 -10.40 6.99 5.22
N ILE A 148 -10.76 5.85 4.63
CA ILE A 148 -9.86 4.70 4.42
C ILE A 148 -9.53 4.59 2.93
N GLY A 149 -8.29 4.91 2.58
CA GLY A 149 -7.76 4.78 1.21
C GLY A 149 -6.97 3.51 1.00
N ILE A 150 -6.66 3.26 -0.26
CA ILE A 150 -5.73 2.21 -0.69
C ILE A 150 -4.66 2.82 -1.59
N MET A 151 -3.43 2.39 -1.43
CA MET A 151 -2.35 2.74 -2.34
C MET A 151 -1.53 1.52 -2.70
N GLY A 152 -0.85 1.59 -3.83
CA GLY A 152 0.05 0.51 -4.22
C GLY A 152 1.13 0.97 -5.18
N PHE A 153 2.10 0.09 -5.33
CA PHE A 153 3.29 0.28 -6.13
C PHE A 153 3.41 -0.83 -7.17
N SER A 154 3.71 -0.51 -8.42
CA SER A 154 3.90 -1.52 -9.46
C SER A 154 2.71 -2.51 -9.55
N ALA A 155 2.93 -3.80 -9.32
CA ALA A 155 1.87 -4.81 -9.23
C ALA A 155 0.91 -4.55 -8.05
N GLY A 156 1.37 -3.95 -6.95
CA GLY A 156 0.52 -3.49 -5.85
C GLY A 156 -0.41 -2.34 -6.27
N ALA A 157 0.01 -1.49 -7.21
CA ALA A 157 -0.86 -0.48 -7.81
C ALA A 157 -1.92 -1.13 -8.71
N SER A 158 -1.57 -2.17 -9.47
CA SER A 158 -2.56 -2.99 -10.18
C SER A 158 -3.60 -3.57 -9.20
N LEU A 159 -3.14 -4.12 -8.07
CA LEU A 159 -4.03 -4.63 -7.02
C LEU A 159 -4.94 -3.54 -6.46
N SER A 160 -4.40 -2.36 -6.18
CA SER A 160 -5.17 -1.21 -5.68
C SER A 160 -6.20 -0.71 -6.70
N ALA A 161 -5.86 -0.66 -7.98
CA ALA A 161 -6.79 -0.33 -9.05
C ALA A 161 -7.93 -1.37 -9.15
N ARG A 162 -7.62 -2.66 -9.08
CA ARG A 162 -8.61 -3.75 -9.07
C ARG A 162 -9.54 -3.66 -7.84
N ALA A 163 -9.00 -3.42 -6.66
CA ALA A 163 -9.81 -3.24 -5.45
C ALA A 163 -10.74 -2.02 -5.54
N SER A 164 -10.30 -0.94 -6.21
CA SER A 164 -11.01 0.32 -6.34
C SER A 164 -12.07 0.33 -7.45
N THR A 165 -11.98 -0.55 -8.43
CA THR A 165 -12.93 -0.66 -9.55
C THR A 165 -13.90 -1.83 -9.37
N ARG A 166 -13.51 -2.89 -8.65
CA ARG A 166 -14.28 -4.12 -8.44
C ARG A 166 -14.84 -4.25 -7.02
N PHE A 167 -15.00 -3.15 -6.29
CA PHE A 167 -15.48 -3.17 -4.90
C PHE A 167 -16.94 -3.66 -4.76
N ASN A 168 -17.74 -3.65 -5.82
CA ASN A 168 -19.11 -4.19 -5.84
C ASN A 168 -19.15 -5.71 -6.06
N GLU A 169 -18.03 -6.32 -6.47
CA GLU A 169 -17.94 -7.75 -6.69
C GLU A 169 -17.61 -8.48 -5.38
N ARG A 170 -18.40 -9.48 -5.04
CA ARG A 170 -18.05 -10.36 -3.93
C ARG A 170 -17.16 -11.49 -4.42
N THR A 171 -15.86 -11.37 -4.18
CA THR A 171 -14.86 -12.33 -4.67
C THR A 171 -14.64 -13.53 -3.74
N TYR A 172 -15.22 -13.50 -2.51
CA TYR A 172 -15.18 -14.59 -1.54
C TYR A 172 -16.47 -14.63 -0.71
N GLN A 173 -16.74 -15.75 -0.05
CA GLN A 173 -17.87 -15.87 0.87
C GLN A 173 -17.60 -15.10 2.17
N ALA A 174 -18.65 -14.47 2.73
CA ALA A 174 -18.53 -13.75 4.00
C ALA A 174 -18.08 -14.70 5.12
N VAL A 175 -17.11 -14.27 5.93
CA VAL A 175 -16.56 -15.06 7.03
C VAL A 175 -16.91 -14.50 8.40
N ASP A 176 -17.15 -13.20 8.51
CA ASP A 176 -17.59 -12.55 9.75
C ASP A 176 -18.32 -11.22 9.48
N LYS A 177 -18.64 -10.48 10.56
CA LYS A 177 -19.37 -9.21 10.48
C LYS A 177 -18.68 -8.11 9.68
N ALA A 178 -17.34 -8.12 9.55
CA ALA A 178 -16.64 -7.14 8.73
C ALA A 178 -17.06 -7.24 7.26
N ASP A 179 -17.48 -8.42 6.81
CA ASP A 179 -17.88 -8.64 5.41
C ASP A 179 -19.27 -8.10 5.07
N SER A 180 -20.02 -7.58 6.05
CA SER A 180 -21.21 -6.78 5.81
C SER A 180 -20.91 -5.34 5.39
N LEU A 181 -19.66 -4.87 5.62
CA LEU A 181 -19.23 -3.53 5.29
C LEU A 181 -18.73 -3.43 3.84
N SER A 182 -18.79 -2.22 3.28
CA SER A 182 -18.25 -1.94 1.95
C SER A 182 -16.72 -2.10 1.93
N CYS A 183 -16.18 -2.69 0.86
CA CYS A 183 -14.74 -2.66 0.57
C CYS A 183 -14.35 -1.55 -0.42
N ARG A 184 -15.25 -0.60 -0.71
CA ARG A 184 -14.89 0.57 -1.51
C ARG A 184 -13.92 1.45 -0.72
N PRO A 185 -12.70 1.73 -1.23
CA PRO A 185 -11.83 2.71 -0.61
C PRO A 185 -12.38 4.13 -0.82
N SER A 186 -11.98 5.07 0.03
CA SER A 186 -12.39 6.47 -0.08
C SER A 186 -11.54 7.24 -1.09
N PHE A 187 -10.33 6.78 -1.35
CA PHE A 187 -9.41 7.27 -2.37
C PHE A 187 -8.40 6.18 -2.76
N THR A 188 -7.73 6.37 -3.89
CA THR A 188 -6.77 5.42 -4.43
C THR A 188 -5.51 6.11 -4.94
N MET A 189 -4.33 5.56 -4.64
CA MET A 189 -3.06 6.07 -5.15
C MET A 189 -2.31 4.96 -5.88
N LEU A 190 -1.91 5.22 -7.11
CA LEU A 190 -1.22 4.29 -8.00
C LEU A 190 0.16 4.85 -8.34
N ILE A 191 1.20 4.27 -7.76
CA ILE A 191 2.58 4.72 -7.94
C ILE A 191 3.28 3.75 -8.89
N TYR A 192 3.77 4.25 -10.00
CA TYR A 192 4.33 3.49 -11.13
C TYR A 192 3.56 2.20 -11.41
N PRO A 193 2.24 2.33 -11.74
CA PRO A 193 1.38 1.18 -11.89
C PRO A 193 1.81 0.27 -13.05
N ALA A 194 1.79 -1.04 -12.81
CA ALA A 194 1.98 -2.05 -13.84
C ALA A 194 0.68 -2.79 -14.14
N TYR A 195 0.60 -3.42 -15.32
CA TYR A 195 -0.46 -4.38 -15.71
C TYR A 195 -1.88 -3.80 -15.79
N LEU A 196 -2.02 -2.48 -16.00
CA LEU A 196 -3.33 -1.86 -16.23
C LEU A 196 -3.67 -1.76 -17.74
N ASP A 197 -2.78 -2.18 -18.60
CA ASP A 197 -2.82 -2.08 -20.07
C ASP A 197 -2.84 -3.44 -20.77
N GLN A 198 -3.44 -4.44 -20.15
CA GLN A 198 -3.49 -5.82 -20.68
C GLN A 198 -4.72 -6.09 -21.57
N GLY A 199 -5.44 -5.04 -22.00
CA GLY A 199 -6.51 -5.11 -22.97
C GLY A 199 -5.98 -5.20 -24.43
N PRO A 200 -6.87 -5.40 -25.41
CA PRO A 200 -6.50 -5.38 -26.82
C PRO A 200 -5.74 -4.09 -27.18
N GLU A 201 -4.68 -4.22 -27.99
CA GLU A 201 -3.82 -3.10 -28.42
C GLU A 201 -3.24 -2.27 -27.25
N ASN A 202 -2.90 -2.96 -26.15
CA ASN A 202 -2.42 -2.35 -24.92
C ASN A 202 -3.39 -1.32 -24.32
N SER A 203 -4.69 -1.50 -24.51
CA SER A 203 -5.75 -0.72 -23.88
C SER A 203 -5.94 -1.12 -22.41
N LEU A 204 -6.84 -0.41 -21.71
CA LEU A 204 -7.16 -0.72 -20.32
C LEU A 204 -7.54 -2.17 -20.14
N THR A 205 -6.97 -2.80 -19.10
CA THR A 205 -7.26 -4.18 -18.70
C THR A 205 -8.76 -4.38 -18.52
N PRO A 206 -9.41 -5.35 -19.22
CA PRO A 206 -10.87 -5.46 -19.30
C PRO A 206 -11.59 -5.66 -17.95
N GLU A 207 -10.92 -6.23 -16.96
CA GLU A 207 -11.50 -6.43 -15.62
C GLU A 207 -11.65 -5.13 -14.81
N LEU A 208 -11.02 -4.03 -15.23
CA LEU A 208 -11.10 -2.74 -14.56
C LEU A 208 -12.37 -1.99 -15.01
N THR A 209 -13.49 -2.33 -14.38
CA THR A 209 -14.79 -1.74 -14.72
C THR A 209 -14.98 -0.39 -14.02
N LEU A 210 -15.16 0.67 -14.80
CA LEU A 210 -15.34 2.01 -14.26
C LEU A 210 -16.82 2.33 -14.08
N SER A 211 -17.24 2.55 -12.84
CA SER A 211 -18.56 3.08 -12.49
C SER A 211 -18.42 4.50 -11.91
N ASP A 212 -19.52 5.22 -11.82
CA ASP A 212 -19.61 6.55 -11.19
C ASP A 212 -19.21 6.56 -9.71
N LYS A 213 -19.05 5.38 -9.11
CA LYS A 213 -18.64 5.20 -7.70
C LYS A 213 -17.16 4.87 -7.51
N VAL A 214 -16.37 4.82 -8.57
CA VAL A 214 -14.90 4.70 -8.42
C VAL A 214 -14.39 5.91 -7.62
N PRO A 215 -13.55 5.71 -6.58
CA PRO A 215 -13.07 6.81 -5.77
C PRO A 215 -12.13 7.74 -6.53
N PRO A 216 -11.81 8.94 -6.02
CA PRO A 216 -10.73 9.77 -6.57
C PRO A 216 -9.43 8.99 -6.68
N VAL A 217 -8.70 9.16 -7.78
CA VAL A 217 -7.46 8.42 -8.09
C VAL A 217 -6.30 9.39 -8.32
N PHE A 218 -5.20 9.14 -7.63
CA PHE A 218 -3.89 9.75 -7.90
C PHE A 218 -3.00 8.75 -8.64
N ILE A 219 -2.34 9.19 -9.71
CA ILE A 219 -1.42 8.37 -10.51
C ILE A 219 -0.09 9.10 -10.65
N PHE A 220 1.01 8.45 -10.32
CA PHE A 220 2.35 8.99 -10.55
C PHE A 220 3.24 7.96 -11.28
N GLU A 221 3.91 8.43 -12.33
CA GLU A 221 4.68 7.57 -13.21
C GLU A 221 5.89 8.29 -13.82
N THR A 222 6.78 7.56 -14.47
CA THR A 222 7.88 8.10 -15.29
C THR A 222 7.82 7.59 -16.71
N ALA A 223 8.08 8.49 -17.69
CA ALA A 223 7.91 8.19 -19.11
C ALA A 223 8.84 7.08 -19.65
N VAL A 224 9.98 6.86 -18.97
CA VAL A 224 10.96 5.82 -19.36
C VAL A 224 10.71 4.48 -18.64
N ASP A 225 9.73 4.40 -17.76
CA ASP A 225 9.32 3.15 -17.13
C ASP A 225 8.69 2.21 -18.17
N PRO A 226 9.09 0.93 -18.25
CA PRO A 226 8.52 -0.01 -19.21
C PRO A 226 7.01 -0.24 -19.01
N TYR A 227 6.46 0.07 -17.84
CA TYR A 227 5.03 -0.04 -17.53
C TYR A 227 4.27 1.28 -17.68
N CYS A 228 4.90 2.35 -18.16
CA CYS A 228 4.32 3.69 -18.21
C CYS A 228 2.96 3.75 -18.94
N ASN A 229 2.72 2.88 -19.94
CA ASN A 229 1.45 2.82 -20.63
C ASN A 229 0.27 2.53 -19.69
N SER A 230 0.48 1.78 -18.61
CA SER A 230 -0.54 1.53 -17.58
C SER A 230 -1.10 2.81 -16.97
N ALA A 231 -0.25 3.81 -16.70
CA ALA A 231 -0.67 5.11 -16.18
C ALA A 231 -1.48 5.90 -17.21
N PHE A 232 -1.05 5.90 -18.47
CA PHE A 232 -1.75 6.60 -19.56
C PHE A 232 -3.16 6.04 -19.80
N VAL A 233 -3.29 4.72 -19.94
CA VAL A 233 -4.59 4.10 -20.24
C VAL A 233 -5.55 4.24 -19.06
N MET A 234 -5.07 4.10 -17.82
CA MET A 234 -5.91 4.27 -16.64
C MET A 234 -6.35 5.73 -16.46
N GLY A 235 -5.42 6.69 -16.58
CA GLY A 235 -5.72 8.11 -16.49
C GLY A 235 -6.71 8.56 -17.57
N LYS A 236 -6.50 8.11 -18.83
CA LYS A 236 -7.43 8.38 -19.93
C LYS A 236 -8.82 7.81 -19.66
N ALA A 237 -8.90 6.55 -19.22
CA ALA A 237 -10.18 5.89 -18.98
C ALA A 237 -10.98 6.56 -17.87
N LEU A 238 -10.33 6.94 -16.75
CA LEU A 238 -10.95 7.66 -15.64
C LEU A 238 -11.47 9.04 -16.10
N ARG A 239 -10.66 9.80 -16.85
CA ARG A 239 -11.07 11.09 -17.41
C ARG A 239 -12.28 10.96 -18.35
N ASP A 240 -12.25 9.99 -19.24
CA ASP A 240 -13.33 9.77 -20.21
C ASP A 240 -14.64 9.35 -19.52
N ALA A 241 -14.54 8.63 -18.40
CA ALA A 241 -15.66 8.31 -17.51
C ALA A 241 -16.10 9.49 -16.61
N LYS A 242 -15.46 10.66 -16.71
CA LYS A 242 -15.70 11.85 -15.87
C LYS A 242 -15.49 11.61 -14.38
N LEU A 243 -14.55 10.74 -14.04
CA LEU A 243 -14.16 10.42 -12.67
C LEU A 243 -12.99 11.32 -12.23
N SER A 244 -12.89 11.55 -10.92
CA SER A 244 -11.80 12.36 -10.36
C SER A 244 -10.46 11.65 -10.51
N VAL A 245 -9.54 12.24 -11.24
CA VAL A 245 -8.18 11.70 -11.45
C VAL A 245 -7.15 12.81 -11.54
N GLU A 246 -6.03 12.62 -10.88
CA GLU A 246 -4.83 13.43 -11.02
C GLU A 246 -3.69 12.55 -11.52
N VAL A 247 -2.97 12.97 -12.57
CA VAL A 247 -1.92 12.18 -13.22
C VAL A 247 -0.65 13.02 -13.36
N HIS A 248 0.45 12.47 -12.87
CA HIS A 248 1.79 13.05 -13.00
C HIS A 248 2.71 12.09 -13.74
N ILE A 249 3.34 12.57 -14.81
CA ILE A 249 4.32 11.82 -15.58
C ILE A 249 5.61 12.61 -15.63
N LEU A 250 6.65 12.14 -14.97
CA LEU A 250 7.98 12.73 -15.09
C LEU A 250 8.76 12.15 -16.28
N PRO A 251 9.67 12.92 -16.91
CA PRO A 251 10.39 12.44 -18.10
C PRO A 251 11.37 11.31 -17.79
N GLN A 252 11.91 11.26 -16.56
CA GLN A 252 12.94 10.31 -16.15
C GLN A 252 12.70 9.77 -14.76
N GLY A 253 13.08 8.52 -14.55
CA GLY A 253 13.02 7.71 -13.35
C GLY A 253 13.06 6.25 -13.80
N ALA A 254 13.54 5.36 -12.96
CA ALA A 254 13.46 3.94 -13.21
C ALA A 254 12.13 3.40 -12.68
N HIS A 255 11.87 2.10 -12.79
CA HIS A 255 10.82 1.43 -12.07
C HIS A 255 11.27 1.08 -10.64
N GLY A 256 10.36 1.13 -9.65
CA GLY A 256 10.64 0.63 -8.30
C GLY A 256 11.54 1.55 -7.45
N TYR A 257 11.38 2.85 -7.55
CA TYR A 257 12.18 3.81 -6.76
C TYR A 257 11.67 4.01 -5.32
N GLY A 258 10.42 3.70 -5.01
CA GLY A 258 9.83 3.92 -3.68
C GLY A 258 9.94 5.37 -3.22
N LEU A 259 10.35 5.57 -1.94
CA LEU A 259 10.66 6.87 -1.32
C LEU A 259 12.15 7.16 -1.23
N ARG A 260 13.00 6.26 -1.74
CA ARG A 260 14.44 6.38 -1.53
C ARG A 260 15.02 7.53 -2.34
N LYS A 261 15.89 8.30 -1.68
CA LYS A 261 16.59 9.44 -2.29
C LYS A 261 17.50 9.00 -3.43
N GLY A 262 17.76 9.93 -4.35
CA GLY A 262 18.67 9.72 -5.48
C GLY A 262 17.97 9.64 -6.83
N THR A 263 16.63 9.68 -6.85
CA THR A 263 15.84 9.87 -8.08
C THR A 263 14.86 11.03 -7.90
N ARG A 264 14.78 11.90 -8.92
CA ARG A 264 13.78 12.99 -8.91
C ARG A 264 12.36 12.45 -8.72
N ALA A 265 12.04 11.29 -9.29
CA ALA A 265 10.73 10.68 -9.16
C ALA A 265 10.42 10.31 -7.71
N GLY A 266 11.32 9.58 -7.02
CA GLY A 266 11.16 9.19 -5.62
C GLY A 266 11.07 10.37 -4.64
N GLU A 267 11.69 11.52 -4.99
CA GLU A 267 11.66 12.74 -4.17
C GLU A 267 10.45 13.64 -4.49
N THR A 268 9.85 13.52 -5.68
CA THR A 268 8.76 14.39 -6.13
C THR A 268 7.37 13.83 -5.81
N TRP A 269 7.13 12.52 -6.04
CA TRP A 269 5.80 11.98 -5.88
C TRP A 269 5.23 12.13 -4.47
N PRO A 270 6.03 12.02 -3.37
CA PRO A 270 5.47 12.16 -2.03
C PRO A 270 4.91 13.58 -1.77
N LEU A 271 5.57 14.61 -2.31
CA LEU A 271 5.13 16.00 -2.16
C LEU A 271 3.82 16.27 -2.89
N LEU A 272 3.68 15.75 -4.11
CA LEU A 272 2.43 15.87 -4.89
C LEU A 272 1.30 15.05 -4.26
N ALA A 273 1.62 13.86 -3.79
CA ALA A 273 0.67 12.98 -3.12
C ALA A 273 0.15 13.57 -1.81
N GLU A 274 1.00 14.20 -1.02
CA GLU A 274 0.61 14.89 0.22
C GLU A 274 -0.39 16.01 -0.07
N GLN A 275 -0.10 16.86 -1.05
CA GLN A 275 -0.99 17.93 -1.45
C GLN A 275 -2.35 17.39 -1.92
N TRP A 276 -2.33 16.39 -2.78
CA TRP A 276 -3.54 15.73 -3.27
C TRP A 276 -4.37 15.10 -2.16
N LEU A 277 -3.75 14.44 -1.18
CA LEU A 277 -4.43 13.85 -0.04
C LEU A 277 -5.14 14.92 0.81
N ILE A 278 -4.48 16.06 1.06
CA ILE A 278 -5.07 17.19 1.79
C ILE A 278 -6.32 17.70 1.06
N GLU A 279 -6.24 17.93 -0.24
CA GLU A 279 -7.34 18.41 -1.04
C GLU A 279 -8.49 17.39 -1.08
N THR A 280 -8.19 16.12 -1.38
CA THR A 280 -9.20 15.07 -1.50
C THR A 280 -9.97 14.81 -0.21
N LEU A 281 -9.30 14.86 0.95
CA LEU A 281 -9.93 14.58 2.24
C LEU A 281 -10.62 15.81 2.88
N ASN A 282 -10.34 17.02 2.39
CA ASN A 282 -10.99 18.26 2.84
C ASN A 282 -12.21 18.66 2.01
N THR A 283 -12.37 18.15 0.79
CA THR A 283 -13.51 18.45 -0.11
C THR A 283 -14.84 17.84 0.34
N GLY A 284 -14.87 17.10 1.45
CA GLY A 284 -16.07 16.51 2.07
C GLY A 284 -16.68 17.35 3.21
N LYS A 285 -16.30 18.63 3.31
CA LYS A 285 -16.89 19.56 4.31
C LYS A 285 -17.82 20.54 3.65
#